data_776a87fa7ef39eb830968111d1f79bc7
#
_entry.id   776a87fa7ef39eb830968111d1f79bc7
#
_cell.length_a   1.000
_cell.length_b   1.000
_cell.length_c   1.000
_cell.angle_alpha   90.00
_cell.angle_beta   90.00
_cell.angle_gamma   90.00
#
_symmetry.space_group_name_H-M   'P 1'
#
loop_
_entity.id
_entity.type
_entity.pdbx_description
1 polymer ?
#
loop_
_entity_poly.entity_id
_entity_poly.type
_entity_poly.pdbx_seq_one_letter_code
_entity_poly.pdbx_strand_id
1 'polypeptide(L)'
;RLSQIDPLTNVLNRRSLNTHLEALHEQQFDYAVILLDIDHFKKINDIYGHHQGDQVLIKIAQCLSENLRNEDIIGRFGGEEFILLLPHTDIIQAEKIAERCRQALQELTIFNNQNIQIHVSASFGISSSAFANDPYLVIRQADQALYAVKASGRNQVCTFHQLPQIKSI
;
A
#
# COMPACT_ATOMS: atom_id res chain seq x y z
N ARG A 1 22.88 2.24 -15.80
CA ARG A 1 22.20 3.05 -14.79
C ARG A 1 20.80 2.49 -14.49
N LEU A 2 20.57 2.09 -13.26
CA LEU A 2 19.33 1.44 -12.87
C LEU A 2 18.21 2.48 -12.73
N SER A 3 17.05 2.18 -13.29
CA SER A 3 15.87 3.01 -13.12
C SER A 3 15.39 2.99 -11.67
N GLN A 4 14.79 4.09 -11.21
CA GLN A 4 14.19 4.22 -9.89
C GLN A 4 12.67 4.05 -9.93
N ILE A 5 12.08 4.08 -11.12
CA ILE A 5 10.64 4.21 -11.32
C ILE A 5 10.07 2.92 -11.89
N ASP A 6 8.90 2.51 -11.38
CA ASP A 6 8.11 1.45 -11.99
C ASP A 6 7.53 1.97 -13.32
N PRO A 7 7.82 1.33 -14.44
CA PRO A 7 7.43 1.89 -15.76
C PRO A 7 5.93 1.90 -15.99
N LEU A 8 5.17 1.01 -15.37
CA LEU A 8 3.72 0.95 -15.57
C LEU A 8 3.00 2.05 -14.80
N THR A 9 3.30 2.20 -13.52
CA THR A 9 2.53 3.06 -12.61
C THR A 9 3.20 4.40 -12.32
N ASN A 10 4.45 4.57 -12.73
CA ASN A 10 5.25 5.78 -12.54
C ASN A 10 5.52 6.13 -11.07
N VAL A 11 5.32 5.19 -10.16
CA VAL A 11 5.74 5.32 -8.76
C VAL A 11 7.12 4.69 -8.60
N LEU A 12 7.73 4.80 -7.43
CA LEU A 12 9.03 4.18 -7.20
C LEU A 12 8.94 2.66 -7.34
N ASN A 13 10.00 2.06 -7.84
CA ASN A 13 10.11 0.61 -7.79
C ASN A 13 10.55 0.18 -6.37
N ARG A 14 10.49 -1.13 -6.12
CA ARG A 14 10.77 -1.70 -4.80
C ARG A 14 12.16 -1.31 -4.29
N ARG A 15 13.17 -1.40 -5.16
CA ARG A 15 14.55 -1.10 -4.78
C ARG A 15 14.71 0.35 -4.34
N SER A 16 14.13 1.28 -5.07
CA SER A 16 14.22 2.72 -4.74
C SER A 16 13.47 3.04 -3.47
N LEU A 17 12.31 2.44 -3.26
CA LEU A 17 11.58 2.63 -2.02
C LEU A 17 12.39 2.12 -0.83
N ASN A 18 13.02 0.97 -0.93
CA ASN A 18 13.86 0.42 0.14
C ASN A 18 15.03 1.35 0.47
N THR A 19 15.61 2.01 -0.54
CA THR A 19 16.66 3.00 -0.32
C THR A 19 16.15 4.17 0.53
N HIS A 20 14.97 4.69 0.23
CA HIS A 20 14.35 5.75 1.03
C HIS A 20 14.03 5.30 2.46
N LEU A 21 13.51 4.09 2.60
CA LEU A 21 13.19 3.50 3.91
C LEU A 21 14.45 3.39 4.78
N GLU A 22 15.53 2.85 4.23
CA GLU A 22 16.80 2.71 4.94
C GLU A 22 17.35 4.07 5.36
N ALA A 23 17.24 5.08 4.51
CA ALA A 23 17.70 6.43 4.82
C ALA A 23 16.90 7.05 5.98
N LEU A 24 15.58 6.91 5.99
CA LEU A 24 14.75 7.40 7.09
C LEU A 24 15.09 6.71 8.40
N HIS A 25 15.26 5.41 8.36
CA HIS A 25 15.58 4.62 9.55
C HIS A 25 16.97 5.00 10.11
N GLU A 26 17.95 5.16 9.23
CA GLU A 26 19.31 5.53 9.59
C GLU A 26 19.37 6.94 10.20
N GLN A 27 18.56 7.87 9.70
CA GLN A 27 18.45 9.22 10.23
C GLN A 27 17.64 9.31 11.52
N GLN A 28 17.10 8.19 11.98
CA GLN A 28 16.30 8.08 13.21
C GLN A 28 15.04 8.94 13.20
N PHE A 29 14.51 9.22 12.02
CA PHE A 29 13.21 9.88 11.91
C PHE A 29 12.09 8.88 12.21
N ASP A 30 11.05 9.37 12.88
CA ASP A 30 9.81 8.60 12.99
C ASP A 30 9.17 8.49 11.63
N TYR A 31 8.68 7.30 11.29
CA TYR A 31 7.96 7.08 10.06
C TYR A 31 6.94 5.95 10.23
N ALA A 32 5.95 5.94 9.34
CA ALA A 32 5.01 4.83 9.26
C ALA A 32 5.12 4.17 7.89
N VAL A 33 4.75 2.91 7.83
CA VAL A 33 4.68 2.12 6.61
C VAL A 33 3.25 1.61 6.46
N ILE A 34 2.68 1.82 5.27
CA ILE A 34 1.41 1.23 4.89
C ILE A 34 1.67 0.30 3.72
N LEU A 35 1.33 -0.96 3.90
CA LEU A 35 1.41 -1.96 2.84
C LEU A 35 -0.01 -2.27 2.40
N LEU A 36 -0.28 -2.21 1.11
CA LEU A 36 -1.62 -2.46 0.60
C LEU A 36 -1.59 -3.38 -0.62
N ASP A 37 -2.69 -4.09 -0.79
CA ASP A 37 -2.87 -5.07 -1.84
C ASP A 37 -4.27 -4.88 -2.42
N ILE A 38 -4.38 -4.89 -3.74
CA ILE A 38 -5.66 -4.72 -4.43
C ILE A 38 -6.48 -5.99 -4.26
N ASP A 39 -7.68 -5.86 -3.72
CA ASP A 39 -8.56 -6.98 -3.45
C ASP A 39 -8.97 -7.67 -4.75
N HIS A 40 -8.80 -9.00 -4.80
CA HIS A 40 -9.23 -9.82 -5.92
C HIS A 40 -8.69 -9.38 -7.29
N PHE A 41 -7.46 -8.89 -7.33
CA PHE A 41 -6.85 -8.39 -8.56
C PHE A 41 -6.75 -9.48 -9.63
N LYS A 42 -6.45 -10.71 -9.23
CA LYS A 42 -6.43 -11.84 -10.16
C LYS A 42 -7.77 -12.01 -10.87
N LYS A 43 -8.87 -11.83 -10.11
CA LYS A 43 -10.22 -11.92 -10.66
C LYS A 43 -10.47 -10.81 -11.69
N ILE A 44 -9.97 -9.60 -11.44
CA ILE A 44 -10.06 -8.49 -12.40
C ILE A 44 -9.36 -8.87 -13.70
N ASN A 45 -8.14 -9.40 -13.62
CA ASN A 45 -7.41 -9.87 -14.80
C ASN A 45 -8.15 -11.00 -15.53
N ASP A 46 -8.70 -11.96 -14.79
CA ASP A 46 -9.42 -13.09 -15.37
C ASP A 46 -10.68 -12.66 -16.11
N ILE A 47 -11.39 -11.66 -15.58
CA ILE A 47 -12.66 -11.17 -16.16
C ILE A 47 -12.40 -10.18 -17.31
N TYR A 48 -11.49 -9.22 -17.10
CA TYR A 48 -11.32 -8.07 -18.00
C TYR A 48 -10.05 -8.10 -18.82
N GLY A 49 -9.13 -9.03 -18.52
CA GLY A 49 -7.85 -9.17 -19.21
C GLY A 49 -6.74 -8.36 -18.56
N HIS A 50 -5.48 -8.73 -18.86
CA HIS A 50 -4.29 -8.11 -18.27
C HIS A 50 -4.13 -6.64 -18.65
N HIS A 51 -4.51 -6.27 -19.87
CA HIS A 51 -4.44 -4.87 -20.30
C HIS A 51 -5.33 -3.98 -19.41
N GLN A 52 -6.55 -4.44 -19.12
CA GLN A 52 -7.47 -3.73 -18.25
C GLN A 52 -6.96 -3.73 -16.80
N GLY A 53 -6.36 -4.84 -16.37
CA GLY A 53 -5.71 -4.91 -15.06
C GLY A 53 -4.59 -3.87 -14.93
N ASP A 54 -3.79 -3.67 -15.96
CA ASP A 54 -2.76 -2.64 -16.00
C ASP A 54 -3.37 -1.24 -15.86
N GLN A 55 -4.49 -0.97 -16.53
CA GLN A 55 -5.19 0.31 -16.41
C GLN A 55 -5.72 0.53 -14.99
N VAL A 56 -6.19 -0.51 -14.35
CA VAL A 56 -6.62 -0.47 -12.93
C VAL A 56 -5.44 -0.10 -12.05
N LEU A 57 -4.28 -0.72 -12.25
CA LEU A 57 -3.06 -0.41 -11.47
C LEU A 57 -2.65 1.05 -11.63
N ILE A 58 -2.69 1.57 -12.86
CA ILE A 58 -2.36 2.97 -13.14
C ILE A 58 -3.31 3.92 -12.40
N LYS A 59 -4.61 3.65 -12.47
CA LYS A 59 -5.62 4.48 -11.82
C LYS A 59 -5.48 4.46 -10.30
N ILE A 60 -5.20 3.29 -9.74
CA ILE A 60 -4.99 3.14 -8.30
C ILE A 60 -3.76 3.92 -7.86
N ALA A 61 -2.65 3.81 -8.59
CA ALA A 61 -1.43 4.55 -8.26
C ALA A 61 -1.67 6.07 -8.27
N GLN A 62 -2.40 6.57 -9.26
CA GLN A 62 -2.77 7.98 -9.34
C GLN A 62 -3.63 8.41 -8.16
N CYS A 63 -4.64 7.60 -7.82
CA CYS A 63 -5.53 7.87 -6.70
C CYS A 63 -4.78 7.91 -5.37
N LEU A 64 -3.89 6.96 -5.15
CA LEU A 64 -3.04 6.94 -3.95
C LEU A 64 -2.19 8.20 -3.86
N SER A 65 -1.52 8.57 -4.95
CA SER A 65 -0.66 9.75 -4.98
C SER A 65 -1.42 11.04 -4.67
N GLU A 66 -2.65 11.15 -5.16
CA GLU A 66 -3.50 12.32 -4.92
C GLU A 66 -3.95 12.46 -3.46
N ASN A 67 -3.89 11.36 -2.70
CA ASN A 67 -4.28 11.32 -1.29
C ASN A 67 -3.10 11.36 -0.34
N LEU A 68 -1.89 11.58 -0.84
CA LEU A 68 -0.66 11.64 -0.06
C LEU A 68 -0.12 13.06 -0.02
N ARG A 69 0.71 13.33 0.99
CA ARG A 69 1.43 14.61 1.13
C ARG A 69 2.67 14.60 0.23
N ASN A 70 3.26 15.77 -0.01
CA ASN A 70 4.46 15.90 -0.85
C ASN A 70 5.65 15.09 -0.33
N GLU A 71 5.79 15.00 0.99
CA GLU A 71 6.88 14.24 1.63
C GLU A 71 6.63 12.74 1.67
N ASP A 72 5.40 12.30 1.41
CA ASP A 72 5.07 10.88 1.41
C ASP A 72 5.58 10.21 0.14
N ILE A 73 5.95 8.95 0.27
CA ILE A 73 6.60 8.19 -0.79
C ILE A 73 5.73 6.97 -1.11
N ILE A 74 5.52 6.74 -2.40
CA ILE A 74 4.78 5.57 -2.86
C ILE A 74 5.68 4.71 -3.74
N GLY A 75 5.64 3.40 -3.51
CA GLY A 75 6.35 2.42 -4.32
C GLY A 75 5.46 1.25 -4.67
N ARG A 76 5.79 0.58 -5.76
CA ARG A 76 5.15 -0.67 -6.16
C ARG A 76 6.02 -1.82 -5.69
N PHE A 77 5.46 -2.65 -4.81
CA PHE A 77 6.22 -3.72 -4.16
C PHE A 77 6.11 -5.06 -4.87
N GLY A 78 4.96 -5.35 -5.41
CA GLY A 78 4.69 -6.55 -6.19
C GLY A 78 3.74 -6.23 -7.34
N GLY A 79 3.18 -7.24 -8.00
CA GLY A 79 2.29 -7.04 -9.14
C GLY A 79 1.11 -6.14 -8.81
N GLU A 80 0.48 -6.38 -7.68
CA GLU A 80 -0.73 -5.68 -7.21
C GLU A 80 -0.54 -5.07 -5.82
N GLU A 81 0.70 -4.96 -5.36
CA GLU A 81 1.05 -4.53 -4.03
C GLU A 81 1.78 -3.20 -4.07
N PHE A 82 1.32 -2.25 -3.26
CA PHE A 82 1.94 -0.94 -3.10
C PHE A 82 2.36 -0.73 -1.66
N ILE A 83 3.36 0.10 -1.48
CA ILE A 83 3.84 0.50 -0.17
C ILE A 83 3.87 2.02 -0.09
N LEU A 84 3.38 2.56 1.02
CA LEU A 84 3.44 3.98 1.31
C LEU A 84 4.39 4.17 2.47
N LEU A 85 5.35 5.05 2.31
CA LEU A 85 6.30 5.42 3.33
C LEU A 85 6.00 6.85 3.76
N LEU A 86 5.64 7.02 5.04
CA LEU A 86 5.15 8.28 5.57
C LEU A 86 6.15 8.85 6.58
N PRO A 87 7.03 9.78 6.16
CA PRO A 87 7.97 10.40 7.09
C PRO A 87 7.24 11.24 8.14
N HIS A 88 7.81 11.31 9.35
CA HIS A 88 7.30 12.15 10.46
C HIS A 88 5.83 11.89 10.75
N THR A 89 5.43 10.62 10.75
CA THR A 89 4.04 10.21 10.89
C THR A 89 3.97 9.11 11.94
N ASP A 90 3.09 9.28 12.94
CA ASP A 90 2.82 8.24 13.91
C ASP A 90 1.75 7.28 13.40
N ILE A 91 1.50 6.22 14.17
CA ILE A 91 0.56 5.16 13.77
C ILE A 91 -0.88 5.67 13.66
N ILE A 92 -1.27 6.63 14.50
CA ILE A 92 -2.64 7.18 14.49
C ILE A 92 -2.86 8.01 13.23
N GLN A 93 -1.90 8.85 12.88
CA GLN A 93 -1.96 9.64 11.64
C GLN A 93 -1.92 8.73 10.41
N ALA A 94 -1.08 7.69 10.44
CA ALA A 94 -0.98 6.74 9.34
C ALA A 94 -2.31 6.00 9.11
N GLU A 95 -3.01 5.64 10.17
CA GLU A 95 -4.32 4.99 10.07
C GLU A 95 -5.32 5.90 9.37
N LYS A 96 -5.32 7.19 9.68
CA LYS A 96 -6.20 8.16 9.02
C LYS A 96 -5.88 8.31 7.54
N ILE A 97 -4.60 8.34 7.19
CA ILE A 97 -4.16 8.41 5.79
C ILE A 97 -4.58 7.14 5.05
N ALA A 98 -4.37 5.97 5.64
CA ALA A 98 -4.75 4.70 5.04
C ALA A 98 -6.26 4.61 4.82
N GLU A 99 -7.07 5.02 5.80
CA GLU A 99 -8.52 4.99 5.66
C GLU A 99 -9.00 5.96 4.57
N ARG A 100 -8.39 7.12 4.46
CA ARG A 100 -8.68 8.05 3.37
C ARG A 100 -8.37 7.44 2.02
N CYS A 101 -7.22 6.78 1.88
CA CYS A 101 -6.85 6.08 0.66
C CYS A 101 -7.83 4.94 0.35
N ARG A 102 -8.21 4.16 1.36
CA ARG A 102 -9.15 3.05 1.18
C ARG A 102 -10.49 3.53 0.64
N GLN A 103 -11.03 4.59 1.23
CA GLN A 103 -12.30 5.17 0.78
C GLN A 103 -12.18 5.75 -0.63
N ALA A 104 -11.09 6.44 -0.94
CA ALA A 104 -10.86 7.00 -2.27
C ALA A 104 -10.79 5.92 -3.34
N LEU A 105 -10.13 4.80 -3.05
CA LEU A 105 -10.07 3.66 -3.98
C LEU A 105 -11.46 3.04 -4.19
N GLN A 106 -12.21 2.88 -3.13
CA GLN A 106 -13.55 2.30 -3.20
C GLN A 106 -14.51 3.16 -4.04
N GLU A 107 -14.32 4.47 -4.02
CA GLU A 107 -15.14 5.44 -4.78
C GLU A 107 -14.60 5.68 -6.19
N LEU A 108 -13.48 5.09 -6.55
CA LEU A 108 -12.82 5.31 -7.83
C LEU A 108 -13.69 4.79 -8.97
N THR A 109 -13.89 5.62 -10.00
CA THR A 109 -14.66 5.26 -11.17
C THR A 109 -13.73 4.81 -12.29
N ILE A 110 -13.79 3.52 -12.63
CA ILE A 110 -12.99 2.92 -13.71
C ILE A 110 -13.96 2.23 -14.66
N PHE A 111 -13.84 2.52 -15.95
CA PHE A 111 -14.66 1.87 -16.98
C PHE A 111 -13.77 1.10 -17.95
N ASN A 112 -14.26 -0.06 -18.39
CA ASN A 112 -13.60 -0.80 -19.47
C ASN A 112 -14.02 -0.24 -20.84
N ASN A 113 -13.51 -0.83 -21.93
CA ASN A 113 -13.81 -0.40 -23.31
C ASN A 113 -15.28 -0.54 -23.70
N GLN A 114 -16.03 -1.35 -22.98
CA GLN A 114 -17.47 -1.55 -23.19
C GLN A 114 -18.32 -0.68 -22.27
N ASN A 115 -17.71 0.29 -21.61
CA ASN A 115 -18.34 1.21 -20.68
C ASN A 115 -18.94 0.51 -19.45
N ILE A 116 -18.37 -0.63 -19.06
CA ILE A 116 -18.76 -1.36 -17.84
C ILE A 116 -17.85 -0.87 -16.71
N GLN A 117 -18.45 -0.51 -15.58
CA GLN A 117 -17.71 -0.04 -14.41
C GLN A 117 -17.03 -1.20 -13.71
N ILE A 118 -15.73 -1.00 -13.43
CA ILE A 118 -14.93 -1.94 -12.65
C ILE A 118 -14.83 -1.38 -11.24
N HIS A 119 -15.31 -2.14 -10.26
CA HIS A 119 -15.21 -1.77 -8.85
C HIS A 119 -13.91 -2.33 -8.27
N VAL A 120 -13.19 -1.49 -7.53
CA VAL A 120 -11.95 -1.88 -6.88
C VAL A 120 -12.01 -1.56 -5.40
N SER A 121 -11.28 -2.32 -4.61
CA SER A 121 -11.00 -2.03 -3.23
C SER A 121 -9.60 -2.54 -2.89
N ALA A 122 -9.10 -2.17 -1.74
CA ALA A 122 -7.79 -2.66 -1.29
C ALA A 122 -7.80 -2.90 0.21
N SER A 123 -6.91 -3.77 0.63
CA SER A 123 -6.67 -4.09 2.04
C SER A 123 -5.36 -3.44 2.46
N PHE A 124 -5.32 -2.90 3.67
CA PHE A 124 -4.21 -2.07 4.16
C PHE A 124 -3.71 -2.57 5.50
N GLY A 125 -2.41 -2.76 5.60
CA GLY A 125 -1.73 -3.06 6.85
C GLY A 125 -0.74 -1.96 7.20
N ILE A 126 -0.67 -1.55 8.46
CA ILE A 126 0.10 -0.40 8.91
C ILE A 126 1.02 -0.79 10.06
N SER A 127 2.25 -0.30 10.01
CA SER A 127 3.18 -0.35 11.13
C SER A 127 3.97 0.96 11.18
N SER A 128 4.76 1.14 12.23
CA SER A 128 5.61 2.32 12.36
C SER A 128 6.97 1.96 12.93
N SER A 129 7.91 2.88 12.77
CA SER A 129 9.27 2.75 13.31
C SER A 129 9.30 2.61 14.83
N ALA A 130 8.24 3.01 15.53
CA ALA A 130 8.13 2.89 16.97
C ALA A 130 8.10 1.41 17.43
N PHE A 131 7.74 0.48 16.56
CA PHE A 131 7.55 -0.93 16.92
C PHE A 131 8.73 -1.83 16.56
N ALA A 132 9.75 -1.32 15.88
CA ALA A 132 10.85 -2.16 15.42
C ALA A 132 12.15 -1.39 15.25
N ASN A 133 13.27 -2.04 15.52
CA ASN A 133 14.61 -1.47 15.38
C ASN A 133 15.20 -1.65 13.98
N ASP A 134 14.55 -2.42 13.13
CA ASP A 134 15.00 -2.76 11.78
C ASP A 134 13.93 -2.31 10.79
N PRO A 135 14.28 -1.56 9.74
CA PRO A 135 13.28 -1.07 8.78
C PRO A 135 12.53 -2.21 8.09
N TYR A 136 13.18 -3.33 7.83
CA TYR A 136 12.52 -4.47 7.20
C TYR A 136 11.58 -5.20 8.15
N LEU A 137 11.80 -5.11 9.46
CA LEU A 137 10.86 -5.61 10.45
C LEU A 137 9.59 -4.74 10.47
N VAL A 138 9.72 -3.42 10.27
CA VAL A 138 8.55 -2.54 10.14
C VAL A 138 7.68 -2.99 8.97
N ILE A 139 8.28 -3.30 7.82
CA ILE A 139 7.55 -3.82 6.66
C ILE A 139 6.87 -5.15 7.00
N ARG A 140 7.56 -6.08 7.65
CA ARG A 140 6.99 -7.39 8.01
C ARG A 140 5.81 -7.24 8.96
N GLN A 141 5.86 -6.29 9.88
CA GLN A 141 4.75 -6.02 10.78
C GLN A 141 3.54 -5.45 10.03
N ALA A 142 3.78 -4.56 9.07
CA ALA A 142 2.71 -4.08 8.19
C ALA A 142 2.10 -5.23 7.37
N ASP A 143 2.94 -6.16 6.89
CA ASP A 143 2.48 -7.33 6.16
C ASP A 143 1.64 -8.26 7.02
N GLN A 144 1.99 -8.45 8.29
CA GLN A 144 1.18 -9.22 9.22
C GLN A 144 -0.20 -8.60 9.42
N ALA A 145 -0.25 -7.27 9.55
CA ALA A 145 -1.51 -6.55 9.64
C ALA A 145 -2.34 -6.70 8.36
N LEU A 146 -1.69 -6.61 7.20
CA LEU A 146 -2.35 -6.81 5.91
C LEU A 146 -2.93 -8.23 5.79
N TYR A 147 -2.19 -9.24 6.21
CA TYR A 147 -2.67 -10.61 6.22
C TYR A 147 -3.94 -10.75 7.05
N ALA A 148 -3.97 -10.09 8.22
CA ALA A 148 -5.15 -10.13 9.09
C ALA A 148 -6.37 -9.49 8.40
N VAL A 149 -6.18 -8.39 7.66
CA VAL A 149 -7.25 -7.77 6.89
C VAL A 149 -7.79 -8.72 5.83
N LYS A 150 -6.91 -9.37 5.08
CA LYS A 150 -7.32 -10.33 4.05
C LYS A 150 -8.11 -11.50 4.64
N ALA A 151 -7.73 -11.96 5.83
CA ALA A 151 -8.44 -13.02 6.53
C ALA A 151 -9.79 -12.57 7.11
N SER A 152 -9.98 -11.27 7.32
CA SER A 152 -11.17 -10.69 7.98
C SER A 152 -12.20 -10.14 6.99
N GLY A 153 -12.03 -10.37 5.69
CA GLY A 153 -13.00 -9.94 4.69
C GLY A 153 -12.53 -8.85 3.73
N ARG A 154 -11.27 -8.42 3.81
CA ARG A 154 -10.67 -7.43 2.91
C ARG A 154 -11.31 -6.04 3.04
N ASN A 155 -10.85 -5.10 2.22
CA ASN A 155 -11.37 -3.72 2.15
C ASN A 155 -11.45 -3.07 3.53
N GLN A 156 -10.34 -3.12 4.25
CA GLN A 156 -10.23 -2.62 5.62
C GLN A 156 -8.80 -2.15 5.86
N VAL A 157 -8.64 -1.42 6.94
CA VAL A 157 -7.35 -0.95 7.44
C VAL A 157 -7.10 -1.63 8.78
N CYS A 158 -5.87 -2.10 9.00
CA CYS A 158 -5.47 -2.67 10.28
C CYS A 158 -4.06 -2.19 10.65
N THR A 159 -3.87 -1.75 11.88
CA THR A 159 -2.54 -1.44 12.39
C THR A 159 -1.95 -2.66 13.08
N PHE A 160 -0.63 -2.78 13.05
CA PHE A 160 0.05 -3.93 13.66
C PHE A 160 -0.26 -4.08 15.15
N HIS A 161 -0.33 -2.96 15.88
CA HIS A 161 -0.57 -3.01 17.32
C HIS A 161 -2.02 -3.39 17.69
N GLN A 162 -2.96 -3.31 16.74
CA GLN A 162 -4.35 -3.74 16.94
C GLN A 162 -4.53 -5.25 16.77
N LEU A 163 -3.50 -5.92 16.23
CA LEU A 163 -3.57 -7.36 16.11
C LEU A 163 -3.67 -7.95 17.53
N PRO A 164 -4.61 -8.88 17.77
CA PRO A 164 -4.49 -9.68 18.98
C PRO A 164 -3.08 -10.23 18.93
N GLN A 165 -2.30 -9.97 19.98
CA GLN A 165 -0.99 -10.58 20.08
C GLN A 165 -1.22 -12.06 19.89
N ILE A 166 -0.83 -12.55 18.72
CA ILE A 166 -0.74 -13.98 18.52
C ILE A 166 0.35 -14.38 19.48
N LYS A 167 -0.09 -14.74 20.68
CA LYS A 167 0.78 -15.42 21.59
C LYS A 167 1.29 -16.59 20.80
N SER A 168 2.58 -16.59 20.51
CA SER A 168 3.21 -17.76 19.95
C SER A 168 2.85 -18.92 20.85
N ILE A 169 1.99 -19.73 20.34
CA ILE A 169 1.68 -20.99 20.97
C ILE A 169 2.90 -21.86 20.79
#